data_c8a2e909a9e6b7d06f4250c2575441b7
#
_entry.id   c8a2e909a9e6b7d06f4250c2575441b7
#
_cell.length_a   1.000
_cell.length_b   1.000
_cell.length_c   1.000
_cell.angle_alpha   90.00
_cell.angle_beta   90.00
_cell.angle_gamma   90.00
#
_symmetry.space_group_name_H-M   'P 1'
#
loop_
_entity.id
_entity.type
_entity.pdbx_description
1 polymer ?
#
loop_
_entity_poly.entity_id
_entity_poly.type
_entity_poly.pdbx_seq_one_letter_code
_entity_poly.pdbx_strand_id
1 'polypeptide(L)'
;MTETQNFDFDFDPAYRGEAAQFSGGRPPWSLGEPQPEIAALIDQGKIQGDVLDAGCGEAALALHMAALGHRTVGLDAAPTAIELAKAEALRQGLTNASFEVADISAFTGYDGRFNTIVDSTLFHSMPVELRDGYQRSIVRAAAPGASYFVLVFDRNGMPDGPANPVTQDELRDVVSRYWVIDEIRPARIHGNFANSNSPEFPFADIRDEGNGRKSVPAWLLSAHLG
;
A
#
# COMPACT_ATOMS: atom_id res chain seq x y z
N MET A 1 2.45 5.83 -30.81
CA MET A 1 2.16 4.68 -29.93
C MET A 1 3.34 4.56 -28.99
N THR A 2 3.25 5.18 -27.84
CA THR A 2 4.22 5.02 -26.76
C THR A 2 3.94 3.65 -26.15
N GLU A 3 4.89 2.71 -26.29
CA GLU A 3 4.87 1.47 -25.53
C GLU A 3 4.87 1.85 -24.05
N THR A 4 3.78 1.57 -23.36
CA THR A 4 3.75 1.57 -21.90
C THR A 4 4.71 0.48 -21.46
N GLN A 5 5.90 0.85 -21.01
CA GLN A 5 6.79 -0.10 -20.34
C GLN A 5 6.05 -0.56 -19.09
N ASN A 6 5.63 -1.81 -19.12
CA ASN A 6 4.96 -2.45 -17.98
C ASN A 6 6.02 -2.64 -16.90
N PHE A 7 5.83 -1.99 -15.74
CA PHE A 7 6.74 -2.13 -14.62
C PHE A 7 6.37 -3.39 -13.85
N ASP A 8 7.15 -4.44 -14.07
CA ASP A 8 7.09 -5.70 -13.32
C ASP A 8 8.34 -5.78 -12.42
N PHE A 9 8.21 -5.31 -11.19
CA PHE A 9 9.30 -5.27 -10.23
C PHE A 9 9.16 -6.41 -9.21
N ASP A 10 10.19 -7.26 -9.11
CA ASP A 10 10.28 -8.20 -8.01
C ASP A 10 10.71 -7.47 -6.72
N PHE A 11 9.77 -7.31 -5.78
CA PHE A 11 9.98 -6.61 -4.53
C PHE A 11 10.76 -7.42 -3.48
N ASP A 12 10.81 -8.75 -3.60
CA ASP A 12 11.40 -9.60 -2.57
C ASP A 12 12.91 -9.34 -2.34
N PRO A 13 13.75 -9.09 -3.39
CA PRO A 13 15.14 -8.68 -3.19
C PRO A 13 15.31 -7.37 -2.38
N ALA A 14 14.34 -6.45 -2.44
CA ALA A 14 14.38 -5.22 -1.66
C ALA A 14 14.27 -5.50 -0.16
N TYR A 15 13.40 -6.43 0.23
CA TYR A 15 13.26 -6.85 1.63
C TYR A 15 14.44 -7.68 2.15
N ARG A 16 15.17 -8.37 1.25
CA ARG A 16 16.43 -9.06 1.58
C ARG A 16 17.63 -8.11 1.70
N GLY A 17 17.48 -6.82 1.35
CA GLY A 17 18.58 -5.86 1.28
C GLY A 17 19.52 -6.09 0.09
N GLU A 18 19.06 -6.80 -0.94
CA GLU A 18 19.83 -7.17 -2.14
C GLU A 18 19.57 -6.21 -3.32
N ALA A 19 18.57 -5.34 -3.22
CA ALA A 19 18.22 -4.41 -4.28
C ALA A 19 19.26 -3.29 -4.38
N ALA A 20 20.03 -3.29 -5.47
CA ALA A 20 21.16 -2.37 -5.68
C ALA A 20 20.75 -0.89 -5.62
N GLN A 21 19.54 -0.55 -6.08
CA GLN A 21 18.97 0.79 -6.04
C GLN A 21 18.77 1.35 -4.63
N PHE A 22 18.73 0.51 -3.60
CA PHE A 22 18.61 0.91 -2.19
C PHE A 22 19.92 0.78 -1.40
N SER A 23 21.05 0.60 -2.09
CA SER A 23 22.40 0.52 -1.50
C SER A 23 22.52 -0.51 -0.36
N GLY A 24 21.78 -1.63 -0.44
CA GLY A 24 21.76 -2.70 0.57
C GLY A 24 21.04 -2.33 1.87
N GLY A 25 20.32 -1.21 1.89
CA GLY A 25 19.48 -0.78 3.01
C GLY A 25 18.05 -1.29 2.91
N ARG A 26 17.22 -0.95 3.91
CA ARG A 26 15.78 -1.18 3.86
C ARG A 26 15.15 -0.37 2.71
N PRO A 27 14.07 -0.88 2.10
CA PRO A 27 13.32 -0.12 1.10
C PRO A 27 12.86 1.23 1.65
N PRO A 28 12.80 2.29 0.83
CA PRO A 28 12.44 3.62 1.30
C PRO A 28 11.01 3.69 1.89
N TRP A 29 10.11 2.79 1.48
CA TRP A 29 8.75 2.69 2.01
C TRP A 29 8.64 1.96 3.36
N SER A 30 9.70 1.28 3.83
CA SER A 30 9.75 0.61 5.14
C SER A 30 9.95 1.62 6.27
N LEU A 31 8.90 2.29 6.68
CA LEU A 31 8.93 3.30 7.73
C LEU A 31 8.94 2.71 9.14
N GLY A 32 8.49 1.47 9.33
CA GLY A 32 8.28 0.84 10.63
C GLY A 32 7.02 1.33 11.37
N GLU A 33 6.22 2.18 10.74
CA GLU A 33 4.95 2.72 11.21
C GLU A 33 4.00 2.97 10.03
N PRO A 34 2.69 3.10 10.23
CA PRO A 34 1.76 3.48 9.16
C PRO A 34 2.16 4.79 8.50
N GLN A 35 1.87 4.92 7.20
CA GLN A 35 2.00 6.21 6.50
C GLN A 35 1.19 7.29 7.23
N PRO A 36 1.66 8.54 7.35
CA PRO A 36 0.99 9.60 8.10
C PRO A 36 -0.47 9.84 7.70
N GLU A 37 -0.77 9.73 6.41
CA GLU A 37 -2.15 9.84 5.90
C GLU A 37 -3.04 8.69 6.40
N ILE A 38 -2.50 7.49 6.50
CA ILE A 38 -3.21 6.32 7.04
C ILE A 38 -3.33 6.42 8.56
N ALA A 39 -2.28 6.88 9.25
CA ALA A 39 -2.33 7.15 10.69
C ALA A 39 -3.42 8.15 11.04
N ALA A 40 -3.59 9.21 10.24
CA ALA A 40 -4.68 10.17 10.42
C ALA A 40 -6.07 9.54 10.25
N LEU A 41 -6.25 8.54 9.37
CA LEU A 41 -7.51 7.80 9.26
C LEU A 41 -7.76 6.91 10.49
N ILE A 42 -6.71 6.32 11.05
CA ILE A 42 -6.77 5.54 12.29
C ILE A 42 -7.22 6.44 13.45
N ASP A 43 -6.57 7.59 13.62
CA ASP A 43 -6.88 8.58 14.68
C ASP A 43 -8.32 9.11 14.58
N GLN A 44 -8.85 9.22 13.37
CA GLN A 44 -10.24 9.59 13.09
C GLN A 44 -11.24 8.44 13.31
N GLY A 45 -10.78 7.25 13.66
CA GLY A 45 -11.64 6.07 13.84
C GLY A 45 -12.26 5.55 12.55
N LYS A 46 -11.67 5.84 11.39
CA LYS A 46 -12.19 5.39 10.09
C LYS A 46 -11.79 3.96 9.73
N ILE A 47 -10.72 3.44 10.33
CA ILE A 47 -10.26 2.06 10.16
C ILE A 47 -10.84 1.23 11.30
N GLN A 48 -11.75 0.31 11.00
CA GLN A 48 -12.53 -0.42 12.00
C GLN A 48 -12.71 -1.90 11.63
N GLY A 49 -13.08 -2.72 12.62
CA GLY A 49 -13.43 -4.13 12.45
C GLY A 49 -12.23 -5.00 12.05
N ASP A 50 -12.49 -6.00 11.22
CA ASP A 50 -11.44 -6.85 10.62
C ASP A 50 -10.77 -6.08 9.48
N VAL A 51 -9.46 -5.99 9.49
CA VAL A 51 -8.68 -5.15 8.56
C VAL A 51 -7.84 -6.02 7.61
N LEU A 52 -7.93 -5.73 6.32
CA LEU A 52 -6.99 -6.22 5.30
C LEU A 52 -5.95 -5.14 5.00
N ASP A 53 -4.68 -5.47 5.18
CA ASP A 53 -3.53 -4.69 4.72
C ASP A 53 -3.06 -5.31 3.39
N ALA A 54 -3.47 -4.70 2.28
CA ALA A 54 -3.24 -5.20 0.94
C ALA A 54 -1.88 -4.72 0.42
N GLY A 55 -0.98 -5.65 0.08
CA GLY A 55 0.42 -5.35 -0.20
C GLY A 55 1.13 -4.87 1.06
N CYS A 56 1.04 -5.65 2.12
CA CYS A 56 1.40 -5.21 3.48
C CYS A 56 2.91 -4.97 3.69
N GLY A 57 3.78 -5.48 2.82
CA GLY A 57 5.21 -5.47 3.04
C GLY A 57 5.58 -6.04 4.42
N GLU A 58 6.38 -5.32 5.19
CA GLU A 58 6.73 -5.66 6.58
C GLU A 58 5.56 -5.42 7.57
N ALA A 59 4.36 -5.11 7.07
CA ALA A 59 3.07 -5.03 7.76
C ALA A 59 2.99 -3.97 8.88
N ALA A 60 3.64 -2.83 8.72
CA ALA A 60 3.60 -1.76 9.72
C ALA A 60 2.16 -1.35 10.08
N LEU A 61 1.25 -1.29 9.11
CA LEU A 61 -0.17 -0.99 9.35
C LEU A 61 -0.88 -2.13 10.08
N ALA A 62 -0.79 -3.38 9.58
CA ALA A 62 -1.48 -4.51 10.17
C ALA A 62 -1.02 -4.75 11.61
N LEU A 63 0.28 -4.63 11.89
CA LEU A 63 0.84 -4.74 13.24
C LEU A 63 0.33 -3.63 14.16
N HIS A 64 0.29 -2.39 13.68
CA HIS A 64 -0.23 -1.26 14.45
C HIS A 64 -1.71 -1.46 14.80
N MET A 65 -2.54 -1.85 13.83
CA MET A 65 -3.97 -2.12 14.06
C MET A 65 -4.19 -3.32 14.99
N ALA A 66 -3.36 -4.36 14.88
CA ALA A 66 -3.42 -5.50 15.81
C ALA A 66 -3.07 -5.09 17.25
N ALA A 67 -2.10 -4.21 17.44
CA ALA A 67 -1.75 -3.66 18.75
C ALA A 67 -2.91 -2.82 19.36
N LEU A 68 -3.75 -2.21 18.53
CA LEU A 68 -4.99 -1.53 18.93
C LEU A 68 -6.16 -2.50 19.20
N GLY A 69 -5.97 -3.81 18.99
CA GLY A 69 -6.97 -4.85 19.28
C GLY A 69 -7.80 -5.31 18.07
N HIS A 70 -7.54 -4.80 16.86
CA HIS A 70 -8.22 -5.26 15.64
C HIS A 70 -7.68 -6.62 15.19
N ARG A 71 -8.52 -7.43 14.54
CA ARG A 71 -8.06 -8.58 13.78
C ARG A 71 -7.55 -8.12 12.43
N THR A 72 -6.32 -8.50 12.09
CA THR A 72 -5.68 -8.05 10.86
C THR A 72 -5.17 -9.22 10.01
N VAL A 73 -5.23 -9.04 8.71
CA VAL A 73 -4.57 -9.90 7.73
C VAL A 73 -3.71 -9.03 6.84
N GLY A 74 -2.43 -9.37 6.71
CA GLY A 74 -1.54 -8.78 5.72
C GLY A 74 -1.29 -9.77 4.59
N LEU A 75 -1.47 -9.32 3.36
CA LEU A 75 -1.16 -10.09 2.15
C LEU A 75 -0.09 -9.38 1.34
N ASP A 76 0.93 -10.09 0.91
CA ASP A 76 1.99 -9.57 0.04
C ASP A 76 2.52 -10.68 -0.87
N ALA A 77 3.03 -10.32 -2.04
CA ALA A 77 3.65 -11.26 -2.97
C ALA A 77 5.08 -11.64 -2.55
N ALA A 78 5.76 -10.80 -1.74
CA ALA A 78 7.13 -11.00 -1.31
C ALA A 78 7.23 -11.93 -0.08
N PRO A 79 7.77 -13.14 -0.21
CA PRO A 79 7.90 -14.07 0.92
C PRO A 79 8.73 -13.51 2.07
N THR A 80 9.82 -12.81 1.76
CA THR A 80 10.70 -12.21 2.79
C THR A 80 9.96 -11.15 3.62
N ALA A 81 9.12 -10.32 2.98
CA ALA A 81 8.29 -9.34 3.70
C ALA A 81 7.34 -10.02 4.68
N ILE A 82 6.69 -11.11 4.26
CA ILE A 82 5.79 -11.90 5.11
C ILE A 82 6.53 -12.58 6.28
N GLU A 83 7.74 -13.07 6.05
CA GLU A 83 8.56 -13.62 7.16
C GLU A 83 8.93 -12.54 8.18
N LEU A 84 9.31 -11.35 7.72
CA LEU A 84 9.60 -10.20 8.58
C LEU A 84 8.36 -9.77 9.38
N ALA A 85 7.20 -9.70 8.74
CA ALA A 85 5.93 -9.37 9.39
C ALA A 85 5.56 -10.39 10.49
N LYS A 86 5.69 -11.70 10.22
CA LYS A 86 5.44 -12.77 11.20
C LYS A 86 6.40 -12.70 12.39
N ALA A 87 7.69 -12.47 12.11
CA ALA A 87 8.71 -12.34 13.16
C ALA A 87 8.42 -11.14 14.06
N GLU A 88 8.01 -10.03 13.48
CA GLU A 88 7.69 -8.82 14.24
C GLU A 88 6.41 -8.98 15.07
N ALA A 89 5.36 -9.62 14.53
CA ALA A 89 4.15 -9.95 15.30
C ALA A 89 4.46 -10.83 16.51
N LEU A 90 5.32 -11.85 16.32
CA LEU A 90 5.77 -12.71 17.40
C LEU A 90 6.55 -11.92 18.47
N ARG A 91 7.45 -11.05 18.04
CA ARG A 91 8.25 -10.20 18.95
C ARG A 91 7.36 -9.26 19.80
N GLN A 92 6.27 -8.76 19.21
CA GLN A 92 5.29 -7.92 19.90
C GLN A 92 4.23 -8.70 20.68
N GLY A 93 4.19 -10.03 20.58
CA GLY A 93 3.18 -10.87 21.24
C GLY A 93 1.77 -10.74 20.64
N LEU A 94 1.65 -10.31 19.37
CA LEU A 94 0.38 -10.13 18.70
C LEU A 94 -0.15 -11.47 18.17
N THR A 95 -1.34 -11.88 18.63
CA THR A 95 -2.00 -13.14 18.23
C THR A 95 -3.20 -12.92 17.32
N ASN A 96 -3.55 -11.67 17.08
CA ASN A 96 -4.69 -11.21 16.27
C ASN A 96 -4.27 -10.68 14.89
N ALA A 97 -3.00 -10.86 14.50
CA ALA A 97 -2.47 -10.58 13.17
C ALA A 97 -2.08 -11.87 12.46
N SER A 98 -2.38 -12.00 11.18
CA SER A 98 -1.94 -13.09 10.31
C SER A 98 -1.39 -12.56 9.00
N PHE A 99 -0.41 -13.26 8.42
CA PHE A 99 0.29 -12.83 7.22
C PHE A 99 0.48 -13.99 6.26
N GLU A 100 0.17 -13.77 4.98
CA GLU A 100 0.26 -14.80 3.95
C GLU A 100 0.89 -14.25 2.67
N VAL A 101 1.70 -15.09 2.03
CA VAL A 101 2.17 -14.82 0.67
C VAL A 101 1.01 -15.05 -0.30
N ALA A 102 0.63 -14.03 -1.05
CA ALA A 102 -0.50 -14.11 -1.95
C ALA A 102 -0.34 -13.20 -3.18
N ASP A 103 -0.84 -13.67 -4.31
CA ASP A 103 -1.12 -12.80 -5.46
C ASP A 103 -2.35 -11.96 -5.15
N ILE A 104 -2.15 -10.67 -4.92
CA ILE A 104 -3.23 -9.76 -4.53
C ILE A 104 -4.30 -9.63 -5.61
N SER A 105 -3.98 -9.92 -6.87
CA SER A 105 -4.93 -9.86 -8.00
C SER A 105 -5.86 -11.07 -8.08
N ALA A 106 -5.56 -12.16 -7.33
CA ALA A 106 -6.27 -13.45 -7.47
C ALA A 106 -6.45 -14.22 -6.14
N PHE A 107 -6.17 -13.61 -4.97
CA PHE A 107 -6.30 -14.30 -3.68
C PHE A 107 -7.74 -14.73 -3.37
N THR A 108 -7.92 -15.77 -2.56
CA THR A 108 -9.21 -16.35 -2.16
C THR A 108 -9.21 -16.70 -0.67
N GLY A 109 -10.37 -17.16 -0.14
CA GLY A 109 -10.47 -17.69 1.23
C GLY A 109 -10.87 -16.64 2.30
N TYR A 110 -11.21 -15.43 1.88
CA TYR A 110 -11.59 -14.33 2.78
C TYR A 110 -12.94 -13.71 2.45
N ASP A 111 -13.83 -14.42 1.78
CA ASP A 111 -15.10 -13.89 1.25
C ASP A 111 -15.93 -13.20 2.35
N GLY A 112 -16.29 -11.92 2.12
CA GLY A 112 -17.15 -11.14 3.00
C GLY A 112 -16.56 -10.82 4.39
N ARG A 113 -15.24 -10.92 4.58
CA ARG A 113 -14.62 -10.88 5.90
C ARG A 113 -14.28 -9.48 6.40
N PHE A 114 -13.70 -8.63 5.55
CA PHE A 114 -13.06 -7.40 6.01
C PHE A 114 -14.01 -6.21 6.06
N ASN A 115 -14.04 -5.54 7.20
CA ASN A 115 -14.77 -4.29 7.37
C ASN A 115 -13.98 -3.09 6.84
N THR A 116 -12.64 -3.20 6.82
CA THR A 116 -11.77 -2.19 6.24
C THR A 116 -10.67 -2.85 5.40
N ILE A 117 -10.43 -2.30 4.23
CA ILE A 117 -9.34 -2.68 3.33
C ILE A 117 -8.47 -1.44 3.12
N VAL A 118 -7.17 -1.59 3.32
CA VAL A 118 -6.21 -0.51 3.12
C VAL A 118 -5.15 -0.93 2.12
N ASP A 119 -4.98 -0.11 1.10
CA ASP A 119 -3.91 -0.14 0.13
C ASP A 119 -2.97 1.03 0.42
N SER A 120 -1.91 0.75 1.13
CA SER A 120 -0.90 1.75 1.44
C SER A 120 0.31 1.56 0.53
N THR A 121 0.25 2.14 -0.68
CA THR A 121 1.32 2.14 -1.70
C THR A 121 1.41 0.90 -2.62
N LEU A 122 0.46 -0.03 -2.57
CA LEU A 122 0.42 -1.17 -3.47
C LEU A 122 -0.06 -0.79 -4.88
N PHE A 123 -1.10 0.05 -5.01
CA PHE A 123 -1.81 0.29 -6.27
C PHE A 123 -0.91 0.74 -7.43
N HIS A 124 0.09 1.58 -7.14
CA HIS A 124 1.06 2.00 -8.15
C HIS A 124 2.22 1.00 -8.33
N SER A 125 2.34 0.03 -7.45
CA SER A 125 3.42 -0.96 -7.49
C SER A 125 3.07 -2.18 -8.32
N MET A 126 1.79 -2.36 -8.69
CA MET A 126 1.36 -3.47 -9.54
C MET A 126 1.28 -3.08 -11.02
N PRO A 127 1.45 -4.05 -11.95
CA PRO A 127 1.11 -3.91 -13.35
C PRO A 127 -0.33 -3.42 -13.56
N VAL A 128 -0.54 -2.52 -14.51
CA VAL A 128 -1.85 -1.86 -14.73
C VAL A 128 -2.94 -2.87 -15.05
N GLU A 129 -2.63 -3.91 -15.81
CA GLU A 129 -3.53 -4.99 -16.19
C GLU A 129 -4.02 -5.85 -15.01
N LEU A 130 -3.30 -5.86 -13.90
CA LEU A 130 -3.70 -6.61 -12.70
C LEU A 130 -4.68 -5.83 -11.81
N ARG A 131 -4.84 -4.52 -12.00
CA ARG A 131 -5.71 -3.67 -11.17
C ARG A 131 -7.16 -4.13 -11.14
N ASP A 132 -7.69 -4.61 -12.26
CA ASP A 132 -9.06 -5.12 -12.33
C ASP A 132 -9.23 -6.44 -11.53
N GLY A 133 -8.29 -7.37 -11.64
CA GLY A 133 -8.24 -8.58 -10.83
C GLY A 133 -8.12 -8.27 -9.34
N TYR A 134 -7.28 -7.33 -8.98
CA TYR A 134 -7.12 -6.82 -7.61
C TYR A 134 -8.44 -6.28 -7.05
N GLN A 135 -9.12 -5.39 -7.78
CA GLN A 135 -10.40 -4.83 -7.33
C GLN A 135 -11.45 -5.93 -7.12
N ARG A 136 -11.57 -6.90 -8.03
CA ARG A 136 -12.49 -8.04 -7.85
C ARG A 136 -12.15 -8.87 -6.61
N SER A 137 -10.86 -9.08 -6.34
CA SER A 137 -10.42 -9.89 -5.20
C SER A 137 -10.75 -9.22 -3.88
N ILE A 138 -10.49 -7.91 -3.75
CA ILE A 138 -10.79 -7.17 -2.51
C ILE A 138 -12.30 -6.96 -2.32
N VAL A 139 -13.08 -6.75 -3.38
CA VAL A 139 -14.55 -6.67 -3.28
C VAL A 139 -15.14 -7.98 -2.78
N ARG A 140 -14.66 -9.13 -3.28
CA ARG A 140 -15.09 -10.44 -2.78
C ARG A 140 -14.77 -10.62 -1.30
N ALA A 141 -13.62 -10.11 -0.85
CA ALA A 141 -13.17 -10.21 0.53
C ALA A 141 -13.83 -9.18 1.48
N ALA A 142 -14.43 -8.14 0.93
CA ALA A 142 -15.09 -7.07 1.67
C ALA A 142 -16.40 -7.53 2.31
N ALA A 143 -16.62 -7.17 3.56
CA ALA A 143 -17.93 -7.29 4.23
C ALA A 143 -18.91 -6.25 3.64
N PRO A 144 -20.22 -6.45 3.76
CA PRO A 144 -21.20 -5.44 3.36
C PRO A 144 -20.92 -4.08 4.02
N GLY A 145 -20.87 -3.02 3.23
CA GLY A 145 -20.57 -1.67 3.70
C GLY A 145 -19.11 -1.43 4.11
N ALA A 146 -18.19 -2.33 3.75
CA ALA A 146 -16.77 -2.19 4.06
C ALA A 146 -16.17 -0.90 3.49
N SER A 147 -15.23 -0.32 4.23
CA SER A 147 -14.45 0.84 3.78
C SER A 147 -13.20 0.41 3.02
N TYR A 148 -12.83 1.17 1.99
CA TYR A 148 -11.61 0.99 1.23
C TYR A 148 -10.82 2.29 1.14
N PHE A 149 -9.54 2.24 1.51
CA PHE A 149 -8.62 3.37 1.47
C PHE A 149 -7.43 3.05 0.59
N VAL A 150 -7.06 4.00 -0.29
CA VAL A 150 -5.91 3.87 -1.19
C VAL A 150 -5.01 5.09 -1.05
N LEU A 151 -3.74 4.85 -0.73
CA LEU A 151 -2.69 5.86 -0.79
C LEU A 151 -1.76 5.53 -1.96
N VAL A 152 -1.74 6.36 -3.00
CA VAL A 152 -1.10 6.07 -4.28
C VAL A 152 -0.32 7.27 -4.82
N PHE A 153 0.81 7.05 -5.50
CA PHE A 153 1.56 8.15 -6.13
C PHE A 153 0.72 8.91 -7.17
N ASP A 154 0.81 10.25 -7.09
CA ASP A 154 0.30 11.14 -8.15
C ASP A 154 1.26 11.11 -9.35
N ARG A 155 0.72 10.88 -10.55
CA ARG A 155 1.48 10.89 -11.81
C ARG A 155 2.20 12.21 -12.05
N ASN A 156 1.62 13.33 -11.64
CA ASN A 156 2.28 14.63 -11.76
C ASN A 156 3.53 14.76 -10.88
N GLY A 157 3.57 13.99 -9.78
CA GLY A 157 4.72 13.92 -8.88
C GLY A 157 5.79 12.92 -9.31
N MET A 158 5.45 11.97 -10.19
CA MET A 158 6.36 10.94 -10.69
C MET A 158 6.02 10.57 -12.14
N PRO A 159 6.31 11.45 -13.12
CA PRO A 159 5.88 11.23 -14.51
C PRO A 159 6.56 10.03 -15.18
N ASP A 160 7.83 9.76 -14.87
CA ASP A 160 8.68 8.77 -15.54
C ASP A 160 9.45 7.93 -14.50
N GLY A 161 8.74 7.24 -13.61
CA GLY A 161 9.36 6.45 -12.54
C GLY A 161 9.17 4.94 -12.69
N PRO A 162 9.84 4.16 -11.84
CA PRO A 162 9.75 2.70 -11.81
C PRO A 162 8.49 2.21 -11.07
N ALA A 163 7.38 2.93 -11.22
CA ALA A 163 6.07 2.62 -10.65
C ALA A 163 4.99 3.00 -11.68
N ASN A 164 3.75 2.62 -11.41
CA ASN A 164 2.60 2.95 -12.23
C ASN A 164 1.70 4.00 -11.52
N PRO A 165 2.19 5.25 -11.33
CA PRO A 165 1.42 6.30 -10.67
C PRO A 165 0.14 6.60 -11.44
N VAL A 166 -0.81 7.27 -10.80
CA VAL A 166 -2.13 7.56 -11.39
C VAL A 166 -2.45 9.04 -11.33
N THR A 167 -3.26 9.50 -12.29
CA THR A 167 -4.01 10.74 -12.14
C THR A 167 -5.23 10.49 -11.25
N GLN A 168 -5.85 11.55 -10.75
CA GLN A 168 -7.10 11.44 -9.99
C GLN A 168 -8.20 10.75 -10.81
N ASP A 169 -8.29 11.05 -12.10
CA ASP A 169 -9.31 10.49 -12.99
C ASP A 169 -9.07 9.00 -13.24
N GLU A 170 -7.83 8.57 -13.50
CA GLU A 170 -7.48 7.15 -13.65
C GLU A 170 -7.80 6.34 -12.39
N LEU A 171 -7.50 6.89 -11.20
CA LEU A 171 -7.84 6.25 -9.93
C LEU A 171 -9.36 6.12 -9.78
N ARG A 172 -10.11 7.19 -10.10
CA ARG A 172 -11.57 7.20 -10.09
C ARG A 172 -12.15 6.16 -11.05
N ASP A 173 -11.67 6.13 -12.29
CA ASP A 173 -12.18 5.25 -13.35
C ASP A 173 -12.02 3.77 -13.00
N VAL A 174 -10.93 3.40 -12.31
CA VAL A 174 -10.72 2.01 -11.88
C VAL A 174 -11.60 1.67 -10.68
N VAL A 175 -11.59 2.51 -9.64
CA VAL A 175 -12.22 2.18 -8.35
C VAL A 175 -13.74 2.30 -8.43
N SER A 176 -14.30 3.28 -9.14
CA SER A 176 -15.74 3.51 -9.22
C SER A 176 -16.55 2.39 -9.90
N ARG A 177 -15.87 1.47 -10.59
CA ARG A 177 -16.51 0.27 -11.17
C ARG A 177 -16.95 -0.74 -10.10
N TYR A 178 -16.38 -0.63 -8.91
CA TYR A 178 -16.50 -1.62 -7.83
C TYR A 178 -16.95 -1.01 -6.51
N TRP A 179 -16.63 0.27 -6.27
CA TRP A 179 -16.83 0.96 -5.00
C TRP A 179 -17.56 2.28 -5.20
N VAL A 180 -18.30 2.70 -4.20
CA VAL A 180 -18.83 4.07 -4.12
C VAL A 180 -17.72 4.96 -3.55
N ILE A 181 -17.21 5.89 -4.35
CA ILE A 181 -16.15 6.79 -3.93
C ILE A 181 -16.72 7.93 -3.09
N ASP A 182 -16.23 8.07 -1.87
CA ASP A 182 -16.59 9.16 -0.97
C ASP A 182 -15.74 10.40 -1.24
N GLU A 183 -14.42 10.21 -1.39
CA GLU A 183 -13.47 11.30 -1.58
C GLU A 183 -12.20 10.82 -2.33
N ILE A 184 -11.63 11.69 -3.16
CA ILE A 184 -10.23 11.61 -3.62
C ILE A 184 -9.62 12.97 -3.38
N ARG A 185 -8.58 13.03 -2.54
CA ARG A 185 -7.90 14.27 -2.19
C ARG A 185 -6.38 14.21 -2.39
N PRO A 186 -5.71 15.36 -2.58
CA PRO A 186 -4.25 15.41 -2.52
C PRO A 186 -3.74 14.91 -1.17
N ALA A 187 -2.63 14.18 -1.23
CA ALA A 187 -1.96 13.55 -0.10
C ALA A 187 -0.45 13.50 -0.32
N ARG A 188 0.27 12.89 0.61
CA ARG A 188 1.72 12.65 0.45
C ARG A 188 2.10 11.26 0.93
N ILE A 189 3.02 10.63 0.20
CA ILE A 189 3.67 9.40 0.63
C ILE A 189 5.02 9.77 1.20
N HIS A 190 5.28 9.31 2.41
CA HIS A 190 6.53 9.47 3.12
C HIS A 190 7.46 8.28 2.86
N GLY A 191 8.77 8.54 2.87
CA GLY A 191 9.77 7.49 2.74
C GLY A 191 11.17 7.98 3.07
N ASN A 192 12.06 7.03 3.24
CA ASN A 192 13.50 7.28 3.43
C ASN A 192 14.17 7.40 2.05
N PHE A 193 13.83 8.44 1.30
CA PHE A 193 14.38 8.73 -0.03
C PHE A 193 15.77 9.40 0.08
N ALA A 194 16.70 8.83 0.86
CA ALA A 194 18.03 9.40 1.07
C ALA A 194 18.78 9.66 -0.25
N ASN A 195 18.49 8.88 -1.29
CA ASN A 195 19.02 8.99 -2.63
C ASN A 195 18.01 9.47 -3.66
N SER A 196 17.02 10.26 -3.25
CA SER A 196 15.92 10.74 -4.11
C SER A 196 16.36 11.63 -5.29
N ASN A 197 17.63 11.98 -5.38
CA ASN A 197 18.25 12.60 -6.56
C ASN A 197 18.79 11.56 -7.56
N SER A 198 18.55 10.28 -7.31
CA SER A 198 18.84 9.24 -8.28
C SER A 198 17.97 9.44 -9.53
N PRO A 199 18.53 9.33 -10.73
CA PRO A 199 17.76 9.35 -11.98
C PRO A 199 16.66 8.29 -12.03
N GLU A 200 16.77 7.24 -11.21
CA GLU A 200 15.80 6.14 -11.11
C GLU A 200 14.52 6.53 -10.36
N PHE A 201 14.52 7.64 -9.59
CA PHE A 201 13.37 8.13 -8.83
C PHE A 201 13.17 9.63 -9.08
N PRO A 202 12.64 10.02 -10.25
CA PRO A 202 12.49 11.42 -10.66
C PRO A 202 11.23 12.05 -10.03
N PHE A 203 11.19 12.12 -8.70
CA PHE A 203 10.07 12.77 -8.03
C PHE A 203 10.11 14.29 -8.20
N ALA A 204 8.95 14.88 -8.54
CA ALA A 204 8.71 16.31 -8.42
C ALA A 204 8.15 16.65 -7.03
N ASP A 205 8.30 17.92 -6.60
CA ASP A 205 7.77 18.44 -5.31
C ASP A 205 8.12 17.55 -4.10
N ILE A 206 9.42 17.21 -3.99
CA ILE A 206 9.94 16.52 -2.81
C ILE A 206 9.95 17.49 -1.63
N ARG A 207 9.40 17.10 -0.47
CA ARG A 207 9.47 17.85 0.78
C ARG A 207 10.33 17.14 1.79
N ASP A 208 11.14 17.91 2.51
CA ASP A 208 11.85 17.41 3.70
C ASP A 208 10.91 17.46 4.90
N GLU A 209 10.65 16.30 5.47
CA GLU A 209 9.77 16.15 6.63
C GLU A 209 10.56 16.07 7.95
N GLY A 210 11.86 16.28 7.87
CA GLY A 210 12.78 16.13 9.01
C GLY A 210 13.14 14.68 9.32
N ASN A 211 14.10 14.49 10.22
CA ASN A 211 14.58 13.17 10.68
C ASN A 211 14.98 12.21 9.55
N GLY A 212 15.49 12.75 8.43
CA GLY A 212 15.89 11.95 7.26
C GLY A 212 14.71 11.45 6.41
N ARG A 213 13.49 11.86 6.72
CA ARG A 213 12.30 11.57 5.93
C ARG A 213 12.04 12.62 4.85
N LYS A 214 11.53 12.14 3.74
CA LYS A 214 11.00 12.99 2.67
C LYS A 214 9.61 12.52 2.29
N SER A 215 8.84 13.41 1.68
CA SER A 215 7.53 13.06 1.13
C SER A 215 7.37 13.54 -0.31
N VAL A 216 6.51 12.85 -1.04
CA VAL A 216 6.22 13.11 -2.46
C VAL A 216 4.71 13.17 -2.69
N PRO A 217 4.24 13.83 -3.77
CA PRO A 217 2.83 13.94 -4.08
C PRO A 217 2.13 12.60 -4.26
N ALA A 218 0.92 12.51 -3.73
CA ALA A 218 0.07 11.33 -3.76
C ALA A 218 -1.42 11.70 -3.80
N TRP A 219 -2.25 10.71 -4.05
CA TRP A 219 -3.70 10.75 -3.83
C TRP A 219 -4.08 9.85 -2.66
N LEU A 220 -4.98 10.32 -1.81
CA LEU A 220 -5.71 9.48 -0.87
C LEU A 220 -7.15 9.36 -1.34
N LEU A 221 -7.58 8.13 -1.60
CA LEU A 221 -8.95 7.79 -1.91
C LEU A 221 -9.61 7.13 -0.69
N SER A 222 -10.85 7.53 -0.44
CA SER A 222 -11.77 6.87 0.50
C SER A 222 -13.00 6.42 -0.27
N ALA A 223 -13.41 5.17 -0.06
CA ALA A 223 -14.59 4.59 -0.70
C ALA A 223 -15.25 3.55 0.23
N HIS A 224 -16.48 3.16 -0.09
CA HIS A 224 -17.18 2.08 0.60
C HIS A 224 -17.86 1.13 -0.39
N LEU A 225 -18.12 -0.09 0.07
CA LEU A 225 -18.88 -1.08 -0.69
C LEU A 225 -20.37 -0.75 -0.59
N GLY A 226 -21.01 -0.47 -1.73
CA GLY A 226 -22.44 -0.13 -1.83
C GLY A 226 -23.37 -1.33 -1.68
#